data_ab41900de0359bf241bf6dc5ab403ec8
#
_entry.id   ab41900de0359bf241bf6dc5ab403ec8
#
_cell.length_a   1.000
_cell.length_b   1.000
_cell.length_c   1.000
_cell.angle_alpha   90.00
_cell.angle_beta   90.00
_cell.angle_gamma   90.00
#
_symmetry.space_group_name_H-M   'P 1'
#
loop_
_entity.id
_entity.type
_entity.pdbx_description
1 polymer ?
#
loop_
_entity_poly.entity_id
_entity_poly.type
_entity_poly.pdbx_seq_one_letter_code
_entity_poly.pdbx_strand_id
1 'polypeptide(L)'
;MKKWLLAALLGIVPLSAAVPAAADPATAFPFEFVFDDVNPCTGDVHTVTIAGTTFVHSHDGRVVAHSERTITTSPTGFVGHGTDSAVENGQVIVFRLADVLTNAGGDRFRARFVLVLDASTGSTRVEKGALTCLGP
;
A
#
# COMPACT_ATOMS: atom_id res chain seq x y z
N MET A 1 67.97 22.56 2.22
CA MET A 1 67.14 22.54 0.99
C MET A 1 66.54 21.15 0.73
N LYS A 2 65.79 20.60 1.61
CA LYS A 2 65.14 19.32 1.41
C LYS A 2 63.82 19.19 2.20
N LYS A 3 63.03 20.25 2.25
CA LYS A 3 61.78 20.26 3.01
C LYS A 3 60.54 20.64 2.20
N TRP A 4 60.61 20.63 0.87
CA TRP A 4 59.51 21.09 0.01
C TRP A 4 58.84 20.01 -0.84
N LEU A 5 59.20 18.72 -0.62
CA LEU A 5 58.67 17.62 -1.43
C LEU A 5 57.66 16.72 -0.71
N LEU A 6 57.25 17.06 0.51
CA LEU A 6 56.31 16.26 1.30
C LEU A 6 54.90 16.88 1.42
N ALA A 7 54.67 18.04 0.81
CA ALA A 7 53.36 18.71 0.91
C ALA A 7 52.44 18.52 -0.30
N ALA A 8 52.87 17.76 -1.31
CA ALA A 8 52.08 17.59 -2.54
C ALA A 8 51.38 16.23 -2.69
N LEU A 9 51.41 15.37 -1.66
CA LEU A 9 50.84 14.03 -1.73
C LEU A 9 49.61 13.82 -0.84
N LEU A 10 49.06 14.88 -0.26
CA LEU A 10 47.88 14.82 0.60
C LEU A 10 46.61 15.43 -0.02
N GLY A 11 46.57 15.58 -1.31
CA GLY A 11 45.54 16.35 -1.98
C GLY A 11 44.59 15.61 -2.94
N ILE A 12 44.60 14.28 -2.98
CA ILE A 12 43.62 13.55 -3.80
C ILE A 12 43.06 12.41 -2.96
N VAL A 13 42.24 12.77 -2.00
CA VAL A 13 41.17 11.87 -1.59
C VAL A 13 40.12 12.00 -2.72
N PRO A 14 39.89 10.98 -3.54
CA PRO A 14 38.68 11.01 -4.36
C PRO A 14 37.54 11.04 -3.36
N LEU A 15 36.84 12.16 -3.28
CA LEU A 15 35.45 12.16 -2.84
C LEU A 15 34.72 11.29 -3.86
N SER A 16 34.69 10.00 -3.63
CA SER A 16 33.68 9.14 -4.16
C SER A 16 32.38 9.68 -3.55
N ALA A 17 31.79 10.66 -4.22
CA ALA A 17 30.41 11.00 -3.98
C ALA A 17 29.69 9.67 -4.17
N ALA A 18 29.27 9.05 -3.07
CA ALA A 18 28.36 7.93 -3.12
C ALA A 18 27.16 8.47 -3.88
N VAL A 19 27.05 8.11 -5.14
CA VAL A 19 25.83 8.36 -5.92
C VAL A 19 24.77 7.67 -5.11
N PRO A 20 23.75 8.37 -4.56
CA PRO A 20 22.69 7.71 -3.86
C PRO A 20 22.13 6.70 -4.85
N ALA A 21 22.09 5.42 -4.47
CA ALA A 21 21.50 4.39 -5.28
C ALA A 21 20.10 4.90 -5.60
N ALA A 22 19.85 5.22 -6.89
CA ALA A 22 18.53 5.66 -7.32
C ALA A 22 17.58 4.52 -6.96
N ALA A 23 16.58 4.81 -6.10
CA ALA A 23 15.53 3.84 -5.83
C ALA A 23 14.91 3.46 -7.17
N ASP A 24 14.74 2.16 -7.42
CA ASP A 24 14.10 1.71 -8.64
C ASP A 24 12.73 2.39 -8.77
N PRO A 25 12.39 2.94 -9.95
CA PRO A 25 11.13 3.64 -10.11
C PRO A 25 9.98 2.68 -9.81
N ALA A 26 8.97 3.16 -9.09
CA ALA A 26 7.78 2.38 -8.81
C ALA A 26 7.08 2.00 -10.13
N THR A 27 6.66 0.75 -10.26
CA THR A 27 5.81 0.31 -11.36
C THR A 27 4.35 0.46 -10.96
N ALA A 28 3.55 1.13 -11.78
CA ALA A 28 2.16 1.41 -11.52
C ALA A 28 1.25 0.39 -12.22
N PHE A 29 0.30 -0.17 -11.46
CA PHE A 29 -0.70 -1.13 -11.94
C PHE A 29 -2.10 -0.61 -11.60
N PRO A 30 -2.91 -0.20 -12.59
CA PRO A 30 -4.31 0.13 -12.35
C PRO A 30 -5.10 -1.15 -12.07
N PHE A 31 -6.12 -1.05 -11.22
CA PHE A 31 -7.02 -2.16 -10.90
C PHE A 31 -8.45 -1.69 -10.68
N GLU A 32 -9.39 -2.59 -10.89
CA GLU A 32 -10.79 -2.44 -10.53
C GLU A 32 -11.35 -3.79 -10.09
N PHE A 33 -12.07 -3.80 -8.97
CA PHE A 33 -12.78 -4.96 -8.44
C PHE A 33 -14.25 -4.57 -8.23
N VAL A 34 -15.15 -5.45 -8.63
CA VAL A 34 -16.60 -5.30 -8.43
C VAL A 34 -17.11 -6.58 -7.79
N PHE A 35 -17.80 -6.45 -6.67
CA PHE A 35 -18.39 -7.58 -5.94
C PHE A 35 -19.57 -7.10 -5.08
N ASP A 36 -20.41 -8.05 -4.66
CA ASP A 36 -21.48 -7.76 -3.72
C ASP A 36 -21.03 -8.00 -2.28
N ASP A 37 -21.45 -7.13 -1.38
CA ASP A 37 -21.19 -7.20 0.05
C ASP A 37 -22.43 -6.72 0.84
N VAL A 38 -22.38 -6.88 2.15
CA VAL A 38 -23.47 -6.49 3.04
C VAL A 38 -23.14 -5.15 3.69
N ASN A 39 -24.08 -4.20 3.58
CA ASN A 39 -23.98 -2.93 4.29
C ASN A 39 -24.04 -3.20 5.81
N PRO A 40 -23.00 -2.88 6.58
CA PRO A 40 -22.96 -3.21 7.99
C PRO A 40 -23.92 -2.39 8.85
N CYS A 41 -24.49 -1.31 8.30
CA CYS A 41 -25.45 -0.47 9.00
C CYS A 41 -26.90 -0.92 8.82
N THR A 42 -27.25 -1.49 7.66
CA THR A 42 -28.64 -1.86 7.33
C THR A 42 -28.84 -3.36 7.13
N GLY A 43 -27.80 -4.11 6.79
CA GLY A 43 -27.88 -5.50 6.42
C GLY A 43 -28.26 -5.74 4.96
N ASP A 44 -28.45 -4.68 4.19
CA ASP A 44 -28.78 -4.80 2.77
C ASP A 44 -27.57 -5.16 1.92
N VAL A 45 -27.79 -5.92 0.87
CA VAL A 45 -26.75 -6.20 -0.12
C VAL A 45 -26.55 -4.99 -1.02
N HIS A 46 -25.28 -4.63 -1.24
CA HIS A 46 -24.91 -3.60 -2.18
C HIS A 46 -23.73 -4.06 -3.04
N THR A 47 -23.64 -3.52 -4.25
CA THR A 47 -22.48 -3.75 -5.11
C THR A 47 -21.37 -2.77 -4.73
N VAL A 48 -20.20 -3.28 -4.45
CA VAL A 48 -18.99 -2.52 -4.11
C VAL A 48 -18.08 -2.48 -5.34
N THR A 49 -17.63 -1.29 -5.69
CA THR A 49 -16.58 -1.09 -6.69
C THR A 49 -15.35 -0.48 -6.02
N ILE A 50 -14.21 -1.12 -6.17
CA ILE A 50 -12.92 -0.63 -5.69
C ILE A 50 -12.04 -0.41 -6.92
N ALA A 51 -11.66 0.83 -7.17
CA ALA A 51 -10.81 1.19 -8.30
C ALA A 51 -9.62 2.04 -7.83
N GLY A 52 -8.45 1.80 -8.43
CA GLY A 52 -7.26 2.54 -8.04
C GLY A 52 -6.02 2.15 -8.80
N THR A 53 -4.88 2.49 -8.23
CA THR A 53 -3.57 2.16 -8.77
C THR A 53 -2.67 1.64 -7.66
N THR A 54 -2.04 0.51 -7.91
CA THR A 54 -1.00 -0.06 -7.04
C THR A 54 0.36 0.34 -7.58
N PHE A 55 1.21 0.88 -6.71
CA PHE A 55 2.60 1.22 -6.98
C PHE A 55 3.49 0.19 -6.30
N VAL A 56 4.33 -0.46 -7.07
CA VAL A 56 5.23 -1.53 -6.57
C VAL A 56 6.68 -1.10 -6.74
N HIS A 57 7.46 -1.21 -5.68
CA HIS A 57 8.90 -1.01 -5.72
C HIS A 57 9.61 -2.10 -4.93
N SER A 58 10.83 -2.39 -5.38
CA SER A 58 11.73 -3.31 -4.70
C SER A 58 12.90 -2.54 -4.11
N HIS A 59 13.27 -2.87 -2.87
CA HIS A 59 14.44 -2.31 -2.20
C HIS A 59 15.03 -3.36 -1.26
N ASP A 60 16.32 -3.63 -1.40
CA ASP A 60 17.06 -4.58 -0.56
C ASP A 60 16.39 -5.96 -0.41
N GLY A 61 15.90 -6.52 -1.52
CA GLY A 61 15.23 -7.83 -1.52
C GLY A 61 13.84 -7.84 -0.90
N ARG A 62 13.30 -6.67 -0.59
CA ARG A 62 11.92 -6.47 -0.18
C ARG A 62 11.10 -5.91 -1.32
N VAL A 63 9.90 -6.40 -1.49
CA VAL A 63 8.89 -5.80 -2.36
C VAL A 63 7.90 -5.05 -1.49
N VAL A 64 7.72 -3.77 -1.78
CA VAL A 64 6.74 -2.92 -1.12
C VAL A 64 5.76 -2.43 -2.16
N ALA A 65 4.49 -2.63 -1.88
CA ALA A 65 3.40 -2.10 -2.68
C ALA A 65 2.53 -1.19 -1.81
N HIS A 66 2.05 -0.12 -2.40
CA HIS A 66 0.99 0.70 -1.82
C HIS A 66 -0.04 1.02 -2.90
N SER A 67 -1.28 1.13 -2.52
CA SER A 67 -2.36 1.45 -3.45
C SER A 67 -3.09 2.70 -3.00
N GLU A 68 -3.45 3.51 -3.97
CA GLU A 68 -4.42 4.58 -3.81
C GLU A 68 -5.71 4.13 -4.46
N ARG A 69 -6.83 4.27 -3.77
CA ARG A 69 -8.10 3.76 -4.26
C ARG A 69 -9.28 4.63 -3.90
N THR A 70 -10.32 4.48 -4.71
CA THR A 70 -11.68 4.95 -4.42
C THR A 70 -12.58 3.73 -4.29
N ILE A 71 -13.44 3.74 -3.28
CA ILE A 71 -14.45 2.71 -3.04
C ILE A 71 -15.81 3.38 -3.18
N THR A 72 -16.67 2.78 -3.99
CA THR A 72 -18.05 3.23 -4.15
C THR A 72 -19.00 2.07 -3.98
N THR A 73 -20.23 2.34 -3.53
CA THR A 73 -21.26 1.32 -3.39
C THR A 73 -22.54 1.74 -4.09
N SER A 74 -23.26 0.77 -4.64
CA SER A 74 -24.54 1.00 -5.34
C SER A 74 -25.57 -0.05 -4.90
N PRO A 75 -26.81 0.32 -4.60
CA PRO A 75 -27.42 1.67 -4.68
C PRO A 75 -27.19 2.54 -3.44
N THR A 76 -26.49 2.07 -2.43
CA THR A 76 -26.39 2.72 -1.11
C THR A 76 -25.58 4.03 -1.12
N GLY A 77 -24.78 4.29 -2.17
CA GLY A 77 -24.09 5.55 -2.41
C GLY A 77 -22.96 5.90 -1.43
N PHE A 78 -22.36 4.92 -0.75
CA PHE A 78 -21.18 5.17 0.05
C PHE A 78 -19.99 5.44 -0.84
N VAL A 79 -19.13 6.37 -0.42
CA VAL A 79 -17.87 6.70 -1.05
C VAL A 79 -16.78 6.73 0.02
N GLY A 80 -15.66 6.12 -0.28
CA GLY A 80 -14.45 6.15 0.52
C GLY A 80 -13.21 6.32 -0.37
N HIS A 81 -12.20 6.96 0.19
CA HIS A 81 -10.87 7.04 -0.39
C HIS A 81 -9.91 6.45 0.62
N GLY A 82 -9.00 5.63 0.15
CA GLY A 82 -8.09 4.98 1.06
C GLY A 82 -6.77 4.63 0.42
N THR A 83 -5.86 4.25 1.29
CA THR A 83 -4.56 3.69 0.94
C THR A 83 -4.44 2.34 1.61
N ASP A 84 -3.77 1.42 0.96
CA ASP A 84 -3.33 0.18 1.57
C ASP A 84 -1.84 -0.01 1.37
N SER A 85 -1.31 -0.99 2.06
CA SER A 85 0.08 -1.39 1.90
C SER A 85 0.21 -2.90 1.88
N ALA A 86 1.10 -3.39 1.04
CA ALA A 86 1.54 -4.78 1.03
C ALA A 86 3.06 -4.80 1.15
N VAL A 87 3.58 -5.68 1.99
CA VAL A 87 5.02 -5.90 2.17
C VAL A 87 5.30 -7.38 2.01
N GLU A 88 6.19 -7.69 1.08
CA GLU A 88 6.73 -9.03 0.88
C GLU A 88 8.17 -9.07 1.41
N ASN A 89 8.48 -10.04 2.23
CA ASN A 89 9.82 -10.25 2.82
C ASN A 89 10.46 -11.58 2.40
N GLY A 90 9.97 -12.20 1.31
CA GLY A 90 10.44 -13.48 0.81
C GLY A 90 9.78 -14.71 1.45
N GLN A 91 9.06 -14.55 2.56
CA GLN A 91 8.31 -15.63 3.23
C GLN A 91 6.82 -15.38 3.23
N VAL A 92 6.41 -14.17 3.51
CA VAL A 92 5.01 -13.76 3.58
C VAL A 92 4.77 -12.43 2.88
N ILE A 93 3.56 -12.26 2.39
CA ILE A 93 3.00 -11.00 1.93
C ILE A 93 1.99 -10.56 2.97
N VAL A 94 2.18 -9.40 3.56
CA VAL A 94 1.24 -8.80 4.52
C VAL A 94 0.52 -7.65 3.86
N PHE A 95 -0.79 -7.78 3.72
CA PHE A 95 -1.66 -6.75 3.19
C PHE A 95 -2.52 -6.16 4.31
N ARG A 96 -2.64 -4.83 4.36
CA ARG A 96 -3.45 -4.12 5.35
C ARG A 96 -4.26 -3.02 4.69
N LEU A 97 -5.51 -2.93 5.12
CA LEU A 97 -6.47 -1.94 4.67
C LEU A 97 -7.26 -1.40 5.88
N ALA A 98 -7.51 -0.10 5.88
CA ALA A 98 -8.42 0.53 6.82
C ALA A 98 -9.06 1.77 6.17
N ASP A 99 -10.35 1.72 5.89
CA ASP A 99 -11.09 2.78 5.24
C ASP A 99 -12.34 3.17 6.00
N VAL A 100 -12.75 4.41 5.83
CA VAL A 100 -14.06 4.91 6.26
C VAL A 100 -14.83 5.36 5.02
N LEU A 101 -16.05 4.85 4.88
CA LEU A 101 -16.95 5.21 3.80
C LEU A 101 -18.13 5.99 4.36
N THR A 102 -18.58 7.00 3.60
CA THR A 102 -19.70 7.88 3.98
C THR A 102 -20.66 8.01 2.81
N ASN A 103 -21.96 8.04 3.06
CA ASN A 103 -22.97 8.33 2.05
C ASN A 103 -23.56 9.75 2.21
N ALA A 104 -24.41 10.15 1.26
CA ALA A 104 -25.07 11.46 1.30
C ALA A 104 -26.02 11.63 2.50
N GLY A 105 -26.52 10.55 3.06
CA GLY A 105 -27.37 10.54 4.26
C GLY A 105 -26.61 10.75 5.57
N GLY A 106 -25.26 10.76 5.51
CA GLY A 106 -24.41 10.90 6.68
C GLY A 106 -24.07 9.58 7.36
N ASP A 107 -24.58 8.45 6.89
CA ASP A 107 -24.20 7.15 7.43
C ASP A 107 -22.74 6.86 7.11
N ARG A 108 -22.06 6.21 8.04
CA ARG A 108 -20.64 5.84 7.90
C ARG A 108 -20.42 4.42 8.35
N PHE A 109 -19.50 3.76 7.69
CA PHE A 109 -18.94 2.51 8.19
C PHE A 109 -17.42 2.44 7.98
N ARG A 110 -16.80 1.60 8.78
CA ARG A 110 -15.35 1.32 8.68
C ARG A 110 -15.14 -0.08 8.15
N ALA A 111 -14.27 -0.18 7.15
CA ALA A 111 -13.73 -1.44 6.66
C ALA A 111 -12.29 -1.60 7.19
N ARG A 112 -11.99 -2.73 7.82
CA ARG A 112 -10.64 -3.12 8.20
C ARG A 112 -10.35 -4.50 7.66
N PHE A 113 -9.16 -4.68 7.13
CA PHE A 113 -8.75 -5.95 6.59
C PHE A 113 -7.26 -6.18 6.81
N VAL A 114 -6.90 -7.40 7.19
CA VAL A 114 -5.53 -7.88 7.26
C VAL A 114 -5.47 -9.24 6.60
N LEU A 115 -4.64 -9.36 5.59
CA LEU A 115 -4.39 -10.59 4.87
C LEU A 115 -2.90 -10.92 4.97
N VAL A 116 -2.59 -12.14 5.36
CA VAL A 116 -1.23 -12.67 5.34
C VAL A 116 -1.21 -13.88 4.42
N LEU A 117 -0.44 -13.78 3.36
CA LEU A 117 -0.26 -14.83 2.37
C LEU A 117 1.12 -15.46 2.50
N ASP A 118 1.22 -16.72 2.13
CA ASP A 118 2.51 -17.36 1.86
C ASP A 118 3.08 -16.80 0.54
N ALA A 119 4.30 -16.26 0.58
CA ALA A 119 4.90 -15.62 -0.60
C ALA A 119 5.24 -16.61 -1.72
N SER A 120 5.45 -17.89 -1.38
CA SER A 120 5.81 -18.91 -2.36
C SER A 120 4.60 -19.52 -3.07
N THR A 121 3.47 -19.63 -2.38
CA THR A 121 2.26 -20.32 -2.88
C THR A 121 1.08 -19.38 -3.11
N GLY A 122 1.10 -18.17 -2.54
CA GLY A 122 -0.05 -17.26 -2.50
C GLY A 122 -1.19 -17.73 -1.61
N SER A 123 -1.02 -18.83 -0.87
CA SER A 123 -2.07 -19.35 0.02
C SER A 123 -2.26 -18.47 1.23
N THR A 124 -3.50 -18.33 1.66
CA THR A 124 -3.87 -17.54 2.85
C THR A 124 -3.43 -18.25 4.12
N ARG A 125 -2.64 -17.58 4.95
CA ARG A 125 -2.25 -18.03 6.30
C ARG A 125 -3.13 -17.43 7.37
N VAL A 126 -3.47 -16.13 7.22
CA VAL A 126 -4.31 -15.38 8.15
C VAL A 126 -5.17 -14.43 7.36
N GLU A 127 -6.45 -14.46 7.64
CA GLU A 127 -7.42 -13.49 7.13
C GLU A 127 -8.21 -12.93 8.31
N LYS A 128 -8.23 -11.61 8.44
CA LYS A 128 -9.07 -10.90 9.40
C LYS A 128 -9.70 -9.72 8.71
N GLY A 129 -11.01 -9.66 8.72
CA GLY A 129 -11.78 -8.56 8.17
C GLY A 129 -12.92 -8.18 9.10
N ALA A 130 -13.27 -6.92 9.12
CA ALA A 130 -14.43 -6.42 9.82
C ALA A 130 -14.99 -5.19 9.11
N LEU A 131 -16.31 -5.22 8.90
CA LEU A 131 -17.11 -4.05 8.56
C LEU A 131 -17.84 -3.62 9.83
N THR A 132 -17.72 -2.35 10.19
CA THR A 132 -18.33 -1.82 11.41
C THR A 132 -19.13 -0.58 11.08
N CYS A 133 -20.42 -0.60 11.34
CA CYS A 133 -21.24 0.60 11.27
C CYS A 133 -20.81 1.60 12.32
N LEU A 134 -20.59 2.85 11.92
CA LEU A 134 -20.21 3.96 12.81
C LEU A 134 -21.39 4.86 13.14
N GLY A 135 -22.56 4.64 12.49
CA GLY A 135 -23.72 5.48 12.57
C GLY A 135 -23.59 6.79 11.79
N PRO A 136 -24.59 7.64 11.86
CA PRO A 136 -24.55 8.96 11.24
C PRO A 136 -23.56 9.92 11.92
#